data_3c491a1ba4d2dbe9c741df9dcb47652b
#
_entry.id   3c491a1ba4d2dbe9c741df9dcb47652b
#
_cell.length_a   1.000
_cell.length_b   1.000
_cell.length_c   1.000
_cell.angle_alpha   90.00
_cell.angle_beta   90.00
_cell.angle_gamma   90.00
#
_symmetry.space_group_name_H-M   'P 1'
#
loop_
_entity.id
_entity.type
_entity.pdbx_description
1 polymer ?
#
loop_
_entity_poly.entity_id
_entity_poly.type
_entity_poly.pdbx_seq_one_letter_code
_entity_poly.pdbx_strand_id
1 'polypeptide(L)'
;EEKAKQIMIDGTPHIMIFPNLFIAEIQMFVIQPLSVNETIQHVTALQFKGAPDLNRRMLQQTMGSVGPAGFLLADDCEMYERTQRGVQERDPEWNFLGRGMHREREDKDGYRVGDVTDEVTSRGIWRHYRKLMEAA
;
A
#
# COMPACT_ATOMS: atom_id res chain seq x y z
N GLU A 1 13.83 19.46 14.08
CA GLU A 1 13.76 20.05 12.73
C GLU A 1 14.33 19.07 11.69
N GLU A 2 15.57 18.59 11.85
CA GLU A 2 16.23 17.67 10.92
C GLU A 2 15.46 16.35 10.75
N LYS A 3 14.99 15.74 11.86
CA LYS A 3 14.18 14.52 11.83
C LYS A 3 12.84 14.71 11.08
N ALA A 4 12.19 15.85 11.22
CA ALA A 4 10.96 16.16 10.48
C ALA A 4 11.24 16.32 8.98
N LYS A 5 12.35 16.96 8.63
CA LYS A 5 12.81 17.12 7.25
C LYS A 5 13.14 15.76 6.62
N GLN A 6 13.79 14.86 7.36
CA GLN A 6 14.09 13.51 6.89
C GLN A 6 12.79 12.72 6.62
N ILE A 7 11.80 12.78 7.51
CA ILE A 7 10.49 12.13 7.29
C ILE A 7 9.79 12.66 6.04
N MET A 8 9.91 13.96 5.75
CA MET A 8 9.35 14.54 4.53
C MET A 8 10.08 14.08 3.27
N ILE A 9 11.38 13.81 3.35
CA ILE A 9 12.17 13.29 2.23
C ILE A 9 11.87 11.81 1.99
N ASP A 10 11.82 11.02 3.06
CA ASP A 10 11.57 9.58 2.99
C ASP A 10 10.10 9.25 2.64
N GLY A 11 9.23 10.22 2.77
CA GLY A 11 7.79 10.04 2.56
C GLY A 11 7.08 9.37 3.73
N THR A 12 5.77 9.27 3.62
CA THR A 12 4.93 8.63 4.64
C THR A 12 5.02 7.10 4.49
N PRO A 13 5.19 6.36 5.58
CA PRO A 13 5.32 4.92 5.49
C PRO A 13 4.01 4.27 5.01
N HIS A 14 4.12 3.50 3.94
CA HIS A 14 3.09 2.61 3.45
C HIS A 14 3.56 1.17 3.67
N ILE A 15 2.83 0.41 4.47
CA ILE A 15 3.22 -0.94 4.90
C ILE A 15 2.17 -1.93 4.46
N MET A 16 2.54 -2.86 3.60
CA MET A 16 1.71 -4.01 3.25
C MET A 16 2.13 -5.21 4.08
N ILE A 17 1.21 -5.74 4.87
CA ILE A 17 1.35 -7.01 5.57
C ILE A 17 0.49 -8.02 4.81
N PHE A 18 1.17 -8.82 4.00
CA PHE A 18 0.52 -9.81 3.14
C PHE A 18 -0.31 -10.81 3.98
N PRO A 19 -1.51 -11.22 3.54
CA PRO A 19 -2.07 -10.95 2.20
C PRO A 19 -2.98 -9.71 2.11
N ASN A 20 -3.49 -9.17 3.21
CA ASN A 20 -4.66 -8.30 3.15
C ASN A 20 -4.68 -7.12 4.14
N LEU A 21 -3.58 -6.87 4.85
CA LEU A 21 -3.49 -5.71 5.76
C LEU A 21 -2.56 -4.66 5.17
N PHE A 22 -3.06 -3.45 5.04
CA PHE A 22 -2.29 -2.31 4.57
C PHE A 22 -2.41 -1.15 5.56
N ILE A 23 -1.28 -0.56 5.94
CA ILE A 23 -1.21 0.61 6.81
C ILE A 23 -0.64 1.75 5.97
N ALA A 24 -1.40 2.81 5.86
CA ALA A 24 -1.03 3.99 5.11
C ALA A 24 -1.27 5.24 5.96
N GLU A 25 -0.21 5.99 6.22
CA GLU A 25 -0.28 7.27 6.93
C GLU A 25 -1.00 7.18 8.28
N ILE A 26 -2.27 7.54 8.27
CA ILE A 26 -3.11 7.69 9.47
C ILE A 26 -4.24 6.67 9.54
N GLN A 27 -4.24 5.69 8.67
CA GLN A 27 -5.32 4.71 8.55
C GLN A 27 -4.81 3.30 8.26
N MET A 28 -5.64 2.35 8.56
CA MET A 28 -5.42 0.93 8.33
C MET A 28 -6.53 0.41 7.43
N PHE A 29 -6.14 -0.41 6.47
CA PHE A 29 -7.05 -1.05 5.51
C PHE A 29 -6.98 -2.56 5.69
N VAL A 30 -8.14 -3.17 5.80
CA VAL A 30 -8.27 -4.63 5.67
C VAL A 30 -8.97 -4.92 4.35
N ILE A 31 -8.30 -5.64 3.48
CA ILE A 31 -8.79 -5.99 2.14
C ILE A 31 -9.45 -7.37 2.23
N GLN A 32 -10.74 -7.43 2.01
CA GLN A 32 -11.54 -8.65 2.07
C GLN A 32 -12.06 -9.00 0.68
N PRO A 33 -11.45 -9.95 -0.02
CA PRO A 33 -11.99 -10.43 -1.30
C PRO A 33 -13.28 -11.21 -1.06
N LEU A 34 -14.32 -10.93 -1.82
CA LEU A 34 -15.60 -11.63 -1.81
C LEU A 34 -15.73 -12.57 -3.00
N SER A 35 -15.24 -12.15 -4.15
CA SER A 35 -15.21 -12.92 -5.39
C SER A 35 -14.02 -12.50 -6.25
N VAL A 36 -13.90 -13.08 -7.44
CA VAL A 36 -12.87 -12.69 -8.41
C VAL A 36 -12.94 -11.21 -8.79
N ASN A 37 -14.13 -10.63 -8.78
CA ASN A 37 -14.39 -9.26 -9.25
C ASN A 37 -14.90 -8.33 -8.14
N GLU A 38 -14.93 -8.79 -6.91
CA GLU A 38 -15.52 -8.01 -5.82
C GLU A 38 -14.67 -8.10 -4.56
N THR A 39 -14.34 -6.94 -4.01
CA THR A 39 -13.53 -6.80 -2.79
C THR A 39 -14.12 -5.71 -1.90
N ILE A 40 -14.21 -5.98 -0.62
CA ILE A 40 -14.51 -4.96 0.39
C ILE A 40 -13.20 -4.46 0.99
N GLN A 41 -13.07 -3.14 1.10
CA GLN A 41 -11.97 -2.50 1.79
C GLN A 41 -12.50 -1.85 3.08
N HIS A 42 -12.11 -2.41 4.22
CA HIS A 42 -12.42 -1.84 5.52
C HIS A 42 -11.36 -0.80 5.89
N VAL A 43 -11.79 0.43 6.09
CA VAL A 43 -10.89 1.56 6.41
C VAL A 43 -11.10 1.98 7.85
N THR A 44 -10.03 2.01 8.63
CA THR A 44 -10.05 2.39 10.05
C THR A 44 -9.02 3.49 10.31
N ALA A 45 -9.45 4.61 10.89
CA ALA A 45 -8.56 5.67 11.32
C ALA A 45 -7.71 5.21 12.53
N LEU A 46 -6.41 5.45 12.47
CA LEU A 46 -5.52 5.19 13.59
C LEU A 46 -5.65 6.26 14.68
N GLN A 47 -5.43 5.86 15.93
CA GLN A 47 -5.40 6.76 17.07
C GLN A 47 -4.20 6.46 17.95
N PHE A 48 -3.57 7.51 18.45
CA PHE A 48 -2.45 7.42 19.38
C PHE A 48 -2.91 7.73 20.80
N LYS A 49 -2.61 6.83 21.73
CA LYS A 49 -2.92 7.02 23.15
C LYS A 49 -2.24 8.29 23.68
N GLY A 50 -3.00 9.16 24.32
CA GLY A 50 -2.47 10.40 24.91
C GLY A 50 -2.30 11.57 23.94
N ALA A 51 -2.78 11.48 22.69
CA ALA A 51 -2.64 12.53 21.68
C ALA A 51 -3.99 13.01 21.11
N PRO A 52 -4.91 13.56 21.93
CA PRO A 52 -6.28 13.87 21.51
C PRO A 52 -6.36 14.87 20.35
N ASP A 53 -5.51 15.89 20.34
CA ASP A 53 -5.51 16.91 19.26
C ASP A 53 -4.97 16.35 17.94
N LEU A 54 -3.96 15.47 17.99
CA LEU A 54 -3.48 14.76 16.83
C LEU A 54 -4.57 13.83 16.28
N ASN A 55 -5.19 13.04 17.13
CA ASN A 55 -6.26 12.11 16.76
C ASN A 55 -7.45 12.83 16.11
N ARG A 56 -7.82 14.00 16.61
CA ARG A 56 -8.87 14.81 16.00
C ARG A 56 -8.51 15.23 14.57
N ARG A 57 -7.28 15.70 14.36
CA ARG A 57 -6.80 16.08 13.01
C ARG A 57 -6.73 14.88 12.07
N MET A 58 -6.22 13.75 12.53
CA MET A 58 -6.16 12.52 11.76
C MET A 58 -7.55 12.03 11.35
N LEU A 59 -8.52 12.06 12.27
CA LEU A 59 -9.90 11.72 11.98
C LEU A 59 -10.53 12.67 10.96
N GLN A 60 -10.29 13.97 11.07
CA GLN A 60 -10.76 14.96 10.10
C GLN A 60 -10.16 14.72 8.70
N GLN A 61 -8.89 14.39 8.61
CA GLN A 61 -8.25 14.02 7.34
C GLN A 61 -8.83 12.72 6.76
N THR A 62 -9.04 11.72 7.60
CA THR A 62 -9.69 10.47 7.16
C THR A 62 -11.09 10.74 6.64
N MET A 63 -11.89 11.57 7.31
CA MET A 63 -13.25 11.87 6.86
C MET A 63 -13.30 12.74 5.61
N GLY A 64 -12.44 13.75 5.51
CA GLY A 64 -12.54 14.78 4.48
C GLY A 64 -11.61 14.61 3.27
N SER A 65 -10.60 13.76 3.35
CA SER A 65 -9.57 13.66 2.32
C SER A 65 -9.22 12.22 1.95
N VAL A 66 -8.58 11.50 2.85
CA VAL A 66 -7.92 10.21 2.54
C VAL A 66 -8.76 8.96 2.87
N GLY A 67 -9.90 9.11 3.51
CA GLY A 67 -10.79 7.98 3.84
C GLY A 67 -11.90 7.75 2.81
N PRO A 68 -12.83 6.81 3.06
CA PRO A 68 -13.85 6.40 2.09
C PRO A 68 -14.79 7.51 1.61
N ALA A 69 -15.06 8.51 2.46
CA ALA A 69 -15.85 9.68 2.10
C ALA A 69 -15.01 10.85 1.56
N GLY A 70 -13.68 10.69 1.53
CA GLY A 70 -12.76 11.69 1.04
C GLY A 70 -12.52 11.57 -0.47
N PHE A 71 -12.13 12.67 -1.09
CA PHE A 71 -11.97 12.72 -2.54
C PHE A 71 -10.77 11.88 -3.05
N LEU A 72 -9.70 11.68 -2.26
CA LEU A 72 -8.54 10.90 -2.70
C LEU A 72 -8.85 9.40 -2.84
N LEU A 73 -9.46 8.79 -1.82
CA LEU A 73 -9.79 7.37 -1.91
C LEU A 73 -10.90 7.08 -2.92
N ALA A 74 -11.78 8.03 -3.21
CA ALA A 74 -12.76 7.89 -4.27
C ALA A 74 -12.11 7.76 -5.65
N ASP A 75 -11.08 8.56 -5.94
CA ASP A 75 -10.27 8.44 -7.15
C ASP A 75 -9.54 7.09 -7.22
N ASP A 76 -8.98 6.65 -6.09
CA ASP A 76 -8.30 5.34 -6.00
C ASP A 76 -9.28 4.19 -6.28
N CYS A 77 -10.51 4.24 -5.79
CA CYS A 77 -11.53 3.22 -6.06
C CYS A 77 -11.83 3.10 -7.56
N GLU A 78 -11.96 4.21 -8.27
CA GLU A 78 -12.13 4.22 -9.73
C GLU A 78 -10.89 3.59 -10.42
N MET A 79 -9.69 3.87 -9.93
CA MET A 79 -8.47 3.28 -10.47
C MET A 79 -8.39 1.77 -10.21
N TYR A 80 -8.86 1.28 -9.05
CA TYR A 80 -8.93 -0.15 -8.76
C TYR A 80 -9.89 -0.87 -9.71
N GLU A 81 -11.06 -0.29 -9.99
CA GLU A 81 -12.01 -0.86 -10.95
C GLU A 81 -11.43 -0.91 -12.36
N ARG A 82 -10.75 0.15 -12.81
CA ARG A 82 -10.09 0.18 -14.12
C ARG A 82 -8.96 -0.85 -14.20
N THR A 83 -8.17 -0.99 -13.15
CA THR A 83 -7.11 -1.99 -13.06
C THR A 83 -7.69 -3.41 -13.15
N GLN A 84 -8.78 -3.68 -12.46
CA GLN A 84 -9.46 -4.97 -12.51
C GLN A 84 -9.94 -5.31 -13.93
N ARG A 85 -10.54 -4.33 -14.63
CA ARG A 85 -10.94 -4.49 -16.04
C ARG A 85 -9.73 -4.76 -16.93
N GLY A 86 -8.64 -4.01 -16.78
CA GLY A 86 -7.42 -4.19 -17.56
C GLY A 86 -6.78 -5.56 -17.36
N VAL A 87 -6.78 -6.08 -16.13
CA VAL A 87 -6.25 -7.42 -15.84
C VAL A 87 -7.08 -8.52 -16.51
N GLN A 88 -8.38 -8.32 -16.70
CA GLN A 88 -9.26 -9.28 -17.39
C GLN A 88 -8.97 -9.40 -18.89
N GLU A 89 -8.47 -8.35 -19.53
CA GLU A 89 -8.17 -8.32 -20.97
C GLU A 89 -7.00 -9.21 -21.38
N ARG A 90 -6.13 -9.59 -20.45
CA ARG A 90 -4.95 -10.45 -20.68
C ARG A 90 -3.97 -9.94 -21.75
N ASP A 91 -4.01 -8.68 -22.09
CA ASP A 91 -3.08 -8.02 -23.02
C ASP A 91 -2.63 -6.67 -22.43
N PRO A 92 -1.36 -6.52 -22.09
CA PRO A 92 -0.26 -7.50 -22.30
C PRO A 92 -0.31 -8.68 -21.33
N GLU A 93 0.16 -9.84 -21.78
CA GLU A 93 0.23 -11.06 -20.97
C GLU A 93 1.14 -10.90 -19.74
N TRP A 94 2.16 -10.05 -19.84
CA TRP A 94 3.18 -9.83 -18.82
C TRP A 94 3.32 -8.37 -18.44
N ASN A 95 3.39 -8.10 -17.14
CA ASN A 95 3.73 -6.78 -16.61
C ASN A 95 5.21 -6.70 -16.26
N PHE A 96 5.87 -5.61 -16.67
CA PHE A 96 7.27 -5.38 -16.38
C PHE A 96 7.43 -4.72 -15.00
N LEU A 97 8.00 -5.46 -14.04
CA LEU A 97 8.31 -5.01 -12.69
C LEU A 97 9.82 -4.81 -12.48
N GLY A 98 10.52 -4.35 -13.49
CA GLY A 98 11.99 -4.23 -13.49
C GLY A 98 12.54 -2.88 -13.05
N ARG A 99 11.69 -1.88 -12.77
CA ARG A 99 12.17 -0.56 -12.37
C ARG A 99 12.96 -0.66 -11.06
N GLY A 100 14.21 -0.13 -11.10
CA GLY A 100 15.13 -0.16 -9.98
C GLY A 100 15.77 -1.52 -9.67
N MET A 101 15.53 -2.57 -10.45
CA MET A 101 16.07 -3.92 -10.18
C MET A 101 17.60 -3.93 -10.13
N HIS A 102 18.27 -3.13 -10.96
CA HIS A 102 19.73 -3.06 -11.04
C HIS A 102 20.41 -2.45 -9.79
N ARG A 103 19.63 -1.77 -8.93
CA ARG A 103 20.10 -1.16 -7.66
C ARG A 103 19.46 -1.78 -6.42
N GLU A 104 18.60 -2.79 -6.60
CA GLU A 104 18.07 -3.57 -5.49
C GLU A 104 19.22 -4.27 -4.76
N ARG A 105 19.28 -4.12 -3.44
CA ARG A 105 20.32 -4.71 -2.61
C ARG A 105 19.71 -5.40 -1.40
N GLU A 106 20.46 -6.26 -0.77
CA GLU A 106 20.12 -6.85 0.52
C GLU A 106 20.77 -6.00 1.61
N ASP A 107 20.03 -5.65 2.64
CA ASP A 107 20.58 -4.98 3.80
C ASP A 107 21.22 -5.98 4.80
N LYS A 108 21.76 -5.45 5.90
CA LYS A 108 22.43 -6.26 6.95
C LYS A 108 21.52 -7.28 7.64
N ASP A 109 20.22 -7.08 7.58
CA ASP A 109 19.19 -7.90 8.22
C ASP A 109 18.54 -8.88 7.21
N GLY A 110 19.02 -8.90 5.95
CA GLY A 110 18.55 -9.78 4.90
C GLY A 110 17.32 -9.26 4.13
N TYR A 111 16.92 -8.01 4.34
CA TYR A 111 15.79 -7.41 3.63
C TYR A 111 16.22 -6.85 2.27
N ARG A 112 15.33 -7.00 1.29
CA ARG A 112 15.50 -6.36 -0.01
C ARG A 112 15.10 -4.90 0.06
N VAL A 113 16.01 -4.01 -0.30
CA VAL A 113 15.81 -2.56 -0.28
C VAL A 113 16.13 -1.94 -1.63
N GLY A 114 15.45 -0.85 -1.93
CA GLY A 114 15.63 -0.03 -3.13
C GLY A 114 15.20 1.40 -2.83
N ASP A 115 15.23 2.25 -3.85
CA ASP A 115 14.75 3.61 -3.71
C ASP A 115 13.21 3.65 -3.66
N VAL A 116 12.65 4.74 -3.12
CA VAL A 116 11.18 4.89 -2.91
C VAL A 116 10.38 4.77 -4.21
N THR A 117 10.98 5.09 -5.36
CA THR A 117 10.34 4.99 -6.68
C THR A 117 10.53 3.63 -7.35
N ASP A 118 11.25 2.70 -6.72
CA ASP A 118 11.53 1.38 -7.27
C ASP A 118 10.36 0.40 -7.00
N GLU A 119 10.35 -0.68 -7.77
CA GLU A 119 9.32 -1.72 -7.64
C GLU A 119 9.76 -2.88 -6.73
N VAL A 120 10.70 -2.64 -5.82
CA VAL A 120 11.21 -3.66 -4.89
C VAL A 120 10.08 -4.26 -4.03
N THR A 121 9.16 -3.43 -3.55
CA THR A 121 8.00 -3.84 -2.75
C THR A 121 7.04 -4.71 -3.56
N SER A 122 6.71 -4.31 -4.78
CA SER A 122 5.85 -5.09 -5.69
C SER A 122 6.48 -6.46 -6.01
N ARG A 123 7.78 -6.47 -6.32
CA ARG A 123 8.51 -7.74 -6.50
C ARG A 123 8.53 -8.60 -5.24
N GLY A 124 8.59 -7.98 -4.05
CA GLY A 124 8.52 -8.66 -2.76
C GLY A 124 7.21 -9.40 -2.55
N ILE A 125 6.09 -8.75 -2.84
CA ILE A 125 4.74 -9.33 -2.76
C ILE A 125 4.64 -10.57 -3.67
N TRP A 126 5.05 -10.47 -4.93
CA TRP A 126 4.97 -11.58 -5.89
C TRP A 126 5.90 -12.74 -5.54
N ARG A 127 7.11 -12.47 -5.03
CA ARG A 127 8.02 -13.51 -4.52
C ARG A 127 7.40 -14.26 -3.36
N HIS A 128 6.75 -13.57 -2.44
CA HIS A 128 6.10 -14.19 -1.28
C HIS A 128 4.86 -14.98 -1.69
N TYR A 129 4.01 -14.43 -2.55
CA TYR A 129 2.85 -15.12 -3.11
C TYR A 129 3.26 -16.43 -3.78
N ARG A 130 4.29 -16.39 -4.63
CA ARG A 130 4.80 -17.59 -5.29
C ARG A 130 5.23 -18.67 -4.29
N LYS A 131 5.97 -18.30 -3.24
CA LYS A 131 6.37 -19.25 -2.19
C LYS A 131 5.17 -19.92 -1.51
N LEU A 132 4.10 -19.17 -1.25
CA LEU A 132 2.89 -19.73 -0.65
C LEU A 132 2.18 -20.71 -1.60
N MET A 133 2.10 -20.38 -2.88
CA MET A 133 1.47 -21.24 -3.87
C MET A 133 2.26 -22.51 -4.19
N GLU A 134 3.59 -22.45 -4.09
CA GLU A 134 4.48 -23.61 -4.27
C GLU A 134 4.48 -24.53 -3.03
N ALA A 135 4.06 -24.04 -1.87
CA ALA A 135 4.02 -24.79 -0.61
C ALA A 135 2.64 -25.42 -0.31
N ALA A 136 1.61 -25.06 -1.08
CA ALA A 136 0.25 -25.56 -0.95
C ALA A 136 0.03 -26.83 -1.79
#